data_c13be596b596f9573c54c4bef21ff8c1
#
_entry.id   c13be596b596f9573c54c4bef21ff8c1
#
_cell.length_a   1.000
_cell.length_b   1.000
_cell.length_c   1.000
_cell.angle_alpha   90.00
_cell.angle_beta   90.00
_cell.angle_gamma   90.00
#
_symmetry.space_group_name_H-M   'P 1'
#
loop_
_entity.id
_entity.type
_entity.pdbx_description
1 polymer ?
#
loop_
_entity_poly.entity_id
_entity_poly.type
_entity_poly.pdbx_seq_one_letter_code
_entity_poly.pdbx_strand_id
1 'polypeptide(L)'
;MKRGVRLLLLVLVVLGVVLSLAACGVKKTSLPTNNLDVAKDAAAKVDLLAVQTGIQAYVVANSQLPPSAAQSVIGGVVDRWPTNPFTNAPMAEGTAPGDYTYTPGSGTSYTLVVHLSNGSTAAAP
;
A
#
# COMPACT_ATOMS: atom_id res chain seq x y z
N MET A 1 -39.73 51.56 19.20
CA MET A 1 -38.63 50.95 19.96
C MET A 1 -38.60 49.42 19.94
N LYS A 2 -39.73 48.71 19.90
CA LYS A 2 -39.73 47.22 19.94
C LYS A 2 -39.24 46.51 18.67
N ARG A 3 -39.22 47.16 17.50
CA ARG A 3 -38.76 46.54 16.23
C ARG A 3 -37.24 46.61 16.05
N GLY A 4 -36.58 47.67 16.54
CA GLY A 4 -35.13 47.81 16.42
C GLY A 4 -34.32 46.85 17.32
N VAL A 5 -34.84 46.59 18.52
CA VAL A 5 -34.19 45.68 19.48
C VAL A 5 -34.26 44.23 18.99
N ARG A 6 -35.35 43.81 18.33
CA ARG A 6 -35.47 42.46 17.76
C ARG A 6 -34.54 42.25 16.56
N LEU A 7 -34.36 43.29 15.74
CA LEU A 7 -33.45 43.23 14.60
C LEU A 7 -31.97 43.16 15.06
N LEU A 8 -31.61 43.91 16.11
CA LEU A 8 -30.29 43.89 16.69
C LEU A 8 -29.94 42.53 17.32
N LEU A 9 -30.91 41.90 17.98
CA LEU A 9 -30.78 40.58 18.58
C LEU A 9 -30.61 39.49 17.53
N LEU A 10 -31.34 39.57 16.40
CA LEU A 10 -31.17 38.63 15.28
C LEU A 10 -29.81 38.75 14.60
N VAL A 11 -29.29 39.97 14.43
CA VAL A 11 -27.96 40.19 13.82
C VAL A 11 -26.87 39.66 14.73
N LEU A 12 -27.00 39.83 16.06
CA LEU A 12 -26.01 39.27 17.02
C LEU A 12 -26.02 37.73 17.05
N VAL A 13 -27.17 37.08 16.94
CA VAL A 13 -27.24 35.62 16.89
C VAL A 13 -26.67 35.07 15.61
N VAL A 14 -26.91 35.72 14.45
CA VAL A 14 -26.32 35.30 13.16
C VAL A 14 -24.81 35.49 13.14
N LEU A 15 -24.30 36.60 13.74
CA LEU A 15 -22.87 36.86 13.82
C LEU A 15 -22.16 35.84 14.75
N GLY A 16 -22.83 35.42 15.82
CA GLY A 16 -22.32 34.42 16.77
C GLY A 16 -22.20 33.00 16.15
N VAL A 17 -23.10 32.64 15.24
CA VAL A 17 -23.10 31.32 14.57
C VAL A 17 -22.01 31.26 13.49
N VAL A 18 -21.71 32.37 12.83
CA VAL A 18 -20.66 32.40 11.78
C VAL A 18 -19.24 32.32 12.38
N LEU A 19 -19.02 32.84 13.61
CA LEU A 19 -17.70 32.74 14.26
C LEU A 19 -17.37 31.35 14.82
N SER A 20 -18.36 30.48 15.03
CA SER A 20 -18.12 29.14 15.59
C SER A 20 -17.73 28.08 14.54
N LEU A 21 -17.79 28.41 13.24
CA LEU A 21 -17.39 27.49 12.15
C LEU A 21 -15.89 27.59 11.76
N ALA A 22 -15.15 28.55 12.32
CA ALA A 22 -13.74 28.75 12.00
C ALA A 22 -12.77 27.96 12.90
N ALA A 23 -13.25 27.12 13.84
CA ALA A 23 -12.41 26.40 14.79
C ALA A 23 -12.25 24.89 14.50
N CYS A 24 -12.69 24.40 13.34
CA CYS A 24 -12.21 23.11 12.82
C CYS A 24 -10.90 23.32 12.06
N GLY A 25 -9.86 23.72 12.75
CA GLY A 25 -8.50 23.53 12.27
C GLY A 25 -8.30 22.03 12.06
N VAL A 26 -8.38 21.57 10.81
CA VAL A 26 -7.88 20.26 10.42
C VAL A 26 -6.39 20.28 10.77
N LYS A 27 -6.05 19.80 11.97
CA LYS A 27 -4.70 19.40 12.27
C LYS A 27 -4.38 18.34 11.22
N LYS A 28 -3.56 18.68 10.23
CA LYS A 28 -2.88 17.69 9.42
C LYS A 28 -2.07 16.86 10.43
N THR A 29 -2.67 15.80 10.92
CA THR A 29 -1.95 14.78 11.66
C THR A 29 -1.06 14.13 10.61
N SER A 30 0.18 14.61 10.48
CA SER A 30 1.20 13.86 9.79
C SER A 30 1.28 12.53 10.56
N LEU A 31 0.82 11.46 9.92
CA LEU A 31 1.02 10.12 10.44
C LEU A 31 2.53 9.98 10.71
N PRO A 32 2.93 9.50 11.90
CA PRO A 32 4.33 9.24 12.16
C PRO A 32 4.90 8.42 11.00
N THR A 33 6.06 8.77 10.50
CA THR A 33 6.72 8.13 9.35
C THR A 33 6.75 6.61 9.51
N ASN A 34 6.91 6.11 10.74
CA ASN A 34 6.86 4.71 11.09
C ASN A 34 5.51 4.01 10.78
N ASN A 35 4.38 4.70 10.93
CA ASN A 35 3.07 4.09 10.64
C ASN A 35 2.84 3.97 9.13
N LEU A 36 3.37 4.89 8.34
CA LEU A 36 3.29 4.82 6.88
C LEU A 36 4.15 3.67 6.35
N ASP A 37 5.35 3.49 6.89
CA ASP A 37 6.24 2.39 6.49
C ASP A 37 5.65 1.03 6.89
N VAL A 38 5.06 0.91 8.08
CA VAL A 38 4.33 -0.30 8.50
C VAL A 38 3.17 -0.63 7.56
N ALA A 39 2.41 0.38 7.10
CA ALA A 39 1.34 0.18 6.14
C ALA A 39 1.86 -0.27 4.76
N LYS A 40 2.97 0.31 4.29
CA LYS A 40 3.63 -0.09 3.05
C LYS A 40 4.22 -1.49 3.13
N ASP A 41 4.84 -1.85 4.26
CA ASP A 41 5.33 -3.21 4.52
C ASP A 41 4.19 -4.24 4.49
N ALA A 42 3.03 -3.91 5.07
CA ALA A 42 1.85 -4.76 5.01
C ALA A 42 1.32 -4.93 3.59
N ALA A 43 1.26 -3.83 2.81
CA ALA A 43 0.86 -3.87 1.41
C ALA A 43 1.83 -4.73 0.57
N ALA A 44 3.14 -4.55 0.74
CA ALA A 44 4.15 -5.33 0.02
C ALA A 44 4.04 -6.84 0.28
N LYS A 45 3.70 -7.26 1.52
CA LYS A 45 3.45 -8.67 1.85
C LYS A 45 2.21 -9.22 1.13
N VAL A 46 1.15 -8.43 1.03
CA VAL A 46 -0.06 -8.83 0.28
C VAL A 46 0.24 -8.90 -1.21
N ASP A 47 0.97 -7.95 -1.74
CA ASP A 47 1.34 -7.89 -3.15
C ASP A 47 2.26 -9.06 -3.56
N LEU A 48 3.09 -9.56 -2.64
CA LEU A 48 3.92 -10.74 -2.86
C LEU A 48 3.10 -11.99 -3.20
N LEU A 49 1.85 -12.10 -2.71
CA LEU A 49 0.95 -13.22 -3.01
C LEU A 49 0.59 -13.27 -4.51
N ALA A 50 0.52 -12.13 -5.19
CA ALA A 50 0.30 -12.11 -6.64
C ALA A 50 1.50 -12.69 -7.40
N VAL A 51 2.72 -12.37 -6.98
CA VAL A 51 3.94 -12.98 -7.53
C VAL A 51 3.96 -14.49 -7.28
N GLN A 52 3.64 -14.91 -6.04
CA GLN A 52 3.54 -16.34 -5.68
C GLN A 52 2.52 -17.08 -6.56
N THR A 53 1.34 -16.48 -6.78
CA THR A 53 0.31 -17.05 -7.66
C THR A 53 0.83 -17.21 -9.08
N GLY A 54 1.57 -16.24 -9.60
CA GLY A 54 2.21 -16.32 -10.91
C GLY A 54 3.21 -17.46 -11.03
N ILE A 55 4.06 -17.66 -10.00
CA ILE A 55 5.00 -18.79 -9.96
C ILE A 55 4.24 -20.11 -9.96
N GLN A 56 3.20 -20.25 -9.12
CA GLN A 56 2.40 -21.48 -9.04
C GLN A 56 1.68 -21.79 -10.36
N ALA A 57 1.10 -20.77 -11.01
CA ALA A 57 0.46 -20.93 -12.31
C ALA A 57 1.46 -21.37 -13.39
N TYR A 58 2.66 -20.80 -13.38
CA TYR A 58 3.74 -21.23 -14.28
C TYR A 58 4.11 -22.69 -14.07
N VAL A 59 4.27 -23.12 -12.80
CA VAL A 59 4.58 -24.52 -12.44
C VAL A 59 3.49 -25.46 -12.92
N VAL A 60 2.23 -25.11 -12.74
CA VAL A 60 1.09 -25.93 -13.23
C VAL A 60 1.12 -26.08 -14.75
N ALA A 61 1.44 -25.00 -15.49
CA ALA A 61 1.46 -25.02 -16.93
C ALA A 61 2.69 -25.74 -17.53
N ASN A 62 3.85 -25.68 -16.86
CA ASN A 62 5.12 -26.12 -17.41
C ASN A 62 5.76 -27.31 -16.67
N SER A 63 5.19 -27.75 -15.53
CA SER A 63 5.72 -28.81 -14.64
C SER A 63 7.13 -28.54 -14.14
N GLN A 64 7.57 -27.30 -14.14
CA GLN A 64 8.89 -26.83 -13.70
C GLN A 64 8.82 -25.41 -13.14
N LEU A 65 9.79 -25.01 -12.33
CA LEU A 65 9.90 -23.66 -11.83
C LEU A 65 10.23 -22.67 -12.97
N PRO A 66 9.72 -21.42 -12.90
CA PRO A 66 10.15 -20.38 -13.82
C PRO A 66 11.65 -20.06 -13.59
N PRO A 67 12.39 -19.72 -14.65
CA PRO A 67 13.79 -19.32 -14.53
C PRO A 67 13.99 -18.02 -13.72
N SER A 68 12.94 -17.20 -13.63
CA SER A 68 12.87 -15.95 -12.88
C SER A 68 11.40 -15.68 -12.53
N ALA A 69 11.17 -15.02 -11.41
CA ALA A 69 9.83 -14.55 -11.03
C ALA A 69 9.51 -13.15 -11.58
N ALA A 70 10.28 -12.68 -12.56
CA ALA A 70 10.06 -11.36 -13.17
C ALA A 70 8.73 -11.25 -13.93
N GLN A 71 8.18 -10.06 -13.97
CA GLN A 71 6.93 -9.75 -14.70
C GLN A 71 6.97 -10.23 -16.15
N SER A 72 8.11 -10.13 -16.83
CA SER A 72 8.30 -10.59 -18.22
C SER A 72 8.16 -12.11 -18.39
N VAL A 73 8.33 -12.89 -17.34
CA VAL A 73 8.28 -14.35 -17.36
C VAL A 73 6.92 -14.87 -16.88
N ILE A 74 6.43 -14.38 -15.75
CA ILE A 74 5.22 -14.89 -15.11
C ILE A 74 4.05 -13.90 -15.14
N GLY A 75 4.25 -12.66 -15.61
CA GLY A 75 3.22 -11.63 -15.60
C GLY A 75 2.01 -11.93 -16.47
N GLY A 76 2.15 -12.77 -17.51
CA GLY A 76 1.05 -13.15 -18.38
C GLY A 76 0.00 -14.06 -17.73
N VAL A 77 0.29 -14.64 -16.57
CA VAL A 77 -0.63 -15.49 -15.79
C VAL A 77 -1.12 -14.81 -14.51
N VAL A 78 -0.77 -13.57 -14.32
CA VAL A 78 -1.21 -12.72 -13.20
C VAL A 78 -2.13 -11.64 -13.75
N ASP A 79 -3.37 -11.60 -13.31
CA ASP A 79 -4.39 -10.64 -13.80
C ASP A 79 -3.91 -9.19 -13.71
N ARG A 80 -3.24 -8.87 -12.61
CA ARG A 80 -2.67 -7.56 -12.34
C ARG A 80 -1.33 -7.70 -11.65
N TRP A 81 -0.28 -7.21 -12.31
CA TRP A 81 1.04 -7.18 -11.71
C TRP A 81 1.06 -6.22 -10.51
N PRO A 82 1.62 -6.66 -9.35
CA PRO A 82 1.64 -5.85 -8.14
C PRO A 82 2.56 -4.64 -8.29
N THR A 83 2.23 -3.59 -7.54
CA THR A 83 2.98 -2.33 -7.51
C THR A 83 3.75 -2.24 -6.20
N ASN A 84 5.03 -1.92 -6.27
CA ASN A 84 5.85 -1.67 -5.09
C ASN A 84 5.31 -0.43 -4.34
N PRO A 85 4.85 -0.56 -3.09
CA PRO A 85 4.21 0.54 -2.35
C PRO A 85 5.18 1.65 -1.93
N PHE A 86 6.48 1.43 -2.05
CA PHE A 86 7.50 2.44 -1.75
C PHE A 86 7.86 3.30 -2.94
N THR A 87 7.85 2.73 -4.15
CA THR A 87 8.30 3.40 -5.38
C THR A 87 7.17 3.73 -6.34
N ASN A 88 5.97 3.13 -6.18
CA ASN A 88 4.86 3.16 -7.12
C ASN A 88 5.20 2.62 -8.52
N ALA A 89 6.31 1.91 -8.66
CA ALA A 89 6.68 1.16 -9.85
C ALA A 89 6.20 -0.31 -9.75
N PRO A 90 6.15 -1.08 -10.84
CA PRO A 90 5.91 -2.52 -10.74
C PRO A 90 6.90 -3.18 -9.79
N MET A 91 6.43 -4.12 -8.96
CA MET A 91 7.33 -4.92 -8.11
C MET A 91 8.34 -5.66 -8.97
N ALA A 92 9.59 -5.68 -8.54
CA ALA A 92 10.70 -6.28 -9.27
C ALA A 92 11.54 -7.20 -8.36
N GLU A 93 12.29 -8.10 -8.96
CA GLU A 93 13.33 -8.83 -8.24
C GLU A 93 14.43 -7.85 -7.83
N GLY A 94 14.73 -7.80 -6.53
CA GLY A 94 15.67 -6.86 -5.96
C GLY A 94 15.72 -6.95 -4.45
N THR A 95 16.48 -6.06 -3.81
CA THR A 95 16.67 -6.01 -2.36
C THR A 95 16.22 -4.70 -1.73
N ALA A 96 15.67 -3.77 -2.53
CA ALA A 96 15.11 -2.53 -2.01
C ALA A 96 13.75 -2.78 -1.31
N PRO A 97 13.31 -1.90 -0.41
CA PRO A 97 12.01 -2.03 0.22
C PRO A 97 10.88 -2.17 -0.80
N GLY A 98 10.02 -3.19 -0.60
CA GLY A 98 8.94 -3.53 -1.50
C GLY A 98 9.32 -4.35 -2.73
N ASP A 99 10.60 -4.60 -2.97
CA ASP A 99 11.07 -5.57 -3.95
C ASP A 99 11.12 -6.98 -3.34
N TYR A 100 11.25 -8.00 -4.17
CA TYR A 100 11.26 -9.39 -3.71
C TYR A 100 12.49 -10.15 -4.24
N THR A 101 12.86 -11.20 -3.53
CA THR A 101 13.85 -12.16 -3.96
C THR A 101 13.18 -13.51 -4.19
N TYR A 102 13.41 -14.08 -5.36
CA TYR A 102 13.00 -15.42 -5.74
C TYR A 102 14.23 -16.33 -5.82
N THR A 103 14.18 -17.47 -5.16
CA THR A 103 15.26 -18.47 -5.19
C THR A 103 14.65 -19.81 -5.51
N PRO A 104 14.88 -20.36 -6.71
CA PRO A 104 14.46 -21.71 -7.06
C PRO A 104 15.20 -22.73 -6.24
N GLY A 105 14.49 -23.74 -5.76
CA GLY A 105 15.03 -24.91 -5.06
C GLY A 105 15.03 -26.15 -5.94
N SER A 106 15.00 -27.33 -5.33
CA SER A 106 14.91 -28.61 -6.05
C SER A 106 13.46 -28.98 -6.38
N GLY A 107 13.24 -29.51 -7.55
CA GLY A 107 11.89 -29.87 -8.04
C GLY A 107 11.04 -28.63 -8.25
N THR A 108 9.91 -28.56 -7.55
CA THR A 108 8.99 -27.39 -7.59
C THR A 108 9.06 -26.54 -6.31
N SER A 109 10.02 -26.79 -5.45
CA SER A 109 10.22 -25.97 -4.23
C SER A 109 10.97 -24.69 -4.56
N TYR A 110 10.63 -23.60 -3.89
CA TYR A 110 11.30 -22.29 -4.04
C TYR A 110 11.17 -21.47 -2.75
N THR A 111 11.98 -20.45 -2.64
CA THR A 111 11.84 -19.42 -1.61
C THR A 111 11.47 -18.10 -2.28
N LEU A 112 10.46 -17.42 -1.73
CA LEU A 112 10.02 -16.11 -2.17
C LEU A 112 9.89 -15.20 -0.95
N VAL A 113 10.63 -14.11 -0.92
CA VAL A 113 10.63 -13.16 0.20
C VAL A 113 10.50 -11.73 -0.33
N VAL A 114 9.80 -10.87 0.42
CA VAL A 114 9.76 -9.43 0.17
C VAL A 114 10.65 -8.70 1.16
N HIS A 115 11.32 -7.67 0.70
CA HIS A 115 12.16 -6.80 1.51
C HIS A 115 11.32 -5.69 2.14
N LEU A 116 11.50 -5.45 3.44
CA LEU A 116 10.74 -4.50 4.24
C LEU A 116 11.54 -3.22 4.50
N SER A 117 10.85 -2.17 4.90
CA SER A 117 11.44 -0.84 5.16
C SER A 117 12.55 -0.84 6.21
N ASN A 118 12.48 -1.76 7.17
CA ASN A 118 13.47 -1.91 8.25
C ASN A 118 14.67 -2.79 7.89
N GLY A 119 14.80 -3.23 6.63
CA GLY A 119 15.85 -4.12 6.15
C GLY A 119 15.63 -5.61 6.45
N SER A 120 14.53 -5.98 7.11
CA SER A 120 14.15 -7.40 7.26
C SER A 120 13.43 -7.93 6.02
N THR A 121 13.19 -9.23 5.98
CA THR A 121 12.41 -9.89 4.92
C THR A 121 11.20 -10.60 5.50
N ALA A 122 10.17 -10.78 4.67
CA ALA A 122 9.02 -11.62 4.98
C ALA A 122 8.81 -12.65 3.86
N ALA A 123 8.66 -13.91 4.22
CA ALA A 123 8.39 -14.98 3.27
C ALA A 123 6.92 -14.95 2.82
N ALA A 124 6.68 -15.40 1.59
CA ALA A 124 5.36 -15.79 1.16
C ALA A 124 4.91 -17.05 1.95
N PRO A 125 3.62 -17.16 2.31
CA PRO A 125 3.07 -18.29 3.04
C PRO A 125 3.07 -19.60 2.22
#